data_db0c920afd4ae7e2e0911bdaf3fb51a4
#
_entry.id   db0c920afd4ae7e2e0911bdaf3fb51a4
#
_cell.length_a   1.000
_cell.length_b   1.000
_cell.length_c   1.000
_cell.angle_alpha   90.00
_cell.angle_beta   90.00
_cell.angle_gamma   90.00
#
_symmetry.space_group_name_H-M   'P 1'
#
loop_
_entity.id
_entity.type
_entity.pdbx_description
1 polymer ?
#
loop_
_entity_poly.entity_id
_entity_poly.type
_entity_poly.pdbx_seq_one_letter_code
_entity_poly.pdbx_strand_id
1 'polypeptide(L)'
;MTKKVIEAHNSILDLVGKTPLIKLHKTVHGFLGSYYAKAEFANPGHSNKDRIALHIIKEAERKNIIKPGDTIIETTSGNTGFSIAMASIIKGYKCILAVSSKSSPDKIDMLRAMGATVYVCPANMKANDPRSYYQVAKRLHNEIKGSIYINQYFNELNTDAHFRTTGPEIWEQTSGQITHLVAASGTGGTISGIGRYLKSKNPNIKIIGVDAYGSVLKKFHETSEFDENEIYPYRIEGLGKNLIPSTTHFEYIDHFEKVT
;
A
#
# COMPACT_ATOMS: atom_id res chain seq x y z
N MET A 1 -34.64 -4.13 33.57
CA MET A 1 -34.08 -3.13 32.64
C MET A 1 -32.75 -3.64 32.14
N THR A 2 -32.69 -4.14 30.89
CA THR A 2 -31.42 -4.53 30.22
C THR A 2 -30.61 -3.25 30.00
N LYS A 3 -29.42 -3.16 30.63
CA LYS A 3 -28.48 -2.08 30.33
C LYS A 3 -28.21 -2.09 28.83
N LYS A 4 -28.57 -1.04 28.09
CA LYS A 4 -28.12 -0.82 26.73
C LYS A 4 -26.59 -0.78 26.74
N VAL A 5 -25.94 -1.74 26.12
CA VAL A 5 -24.49 -1.73 25.92
C VAL A 5 -24.18 -0.65 24.87
N ILE A 6 -23.26 0.23 25.16
CA ILE A 6 -22.79 1.24 24.20
C ILE A 6 -21.93 0.49 23.18
N GLU A 7 -22.34 0.47 21.91
CA GLU A 7 -21.52 -0.01 20.80
C GLU A 7 -20.60 1.13 20.35
N ALA A 8 -19.33 1.05 20.71
CA ALA A 8 -18.32 2.02 20.32
C ALA A 8 -17.01 1.30 19.98
N HIS A 9 -16.32 1.80 18.97
CA HIS A 9 -14.95 1.38 18.67
C HIS A 9 -13.97 1.98 19.68
N ASN A 10 -12.98 1.20 20.09
CA ASN A 10 -11.95 1.66 21.03
C ASN A 10 -10.91 2.57 20.34
N SER A 11 -10.75 2.42 19.04
CA SER A 11 -9.77 3.16 18.23
C SER A 11 -10.28 3.35 16.81
N ILE A 12 -9.89 4.45 16.17
CA ILE A 12 -10.12 4.64 14.73
C ILE A 12 -9.43 3.56 13.89
N LEU A 13 -8.39 2.91 14.43
CA LEU A 13 -7.72 1.78 13.77
C LEU A 13 -8.62 0.53 13.66
N ASP A 14 -9.69 0.45 14.44
CA ASP A 14 -10.69 -0.62 14.35
C ASP A 14 -11.56 -0.49 13.09
N LEU A 15 -11.55 0.68 12.47
CA LEU A 15 -12.27 0.95 11.22
C LEU A 15 -11.44 0.59 9.98
N VAL A 16 -10.19 0.19 10.13
CA VAL A 16 -9.34 -0.21 8.99
C VAL A 16 -9.82 -1.52 8.40
N GLY A 17 -10.10 -1.52 7.11
CA GLY A 17 -10.67 -2.65 6.41
C GLY A 17 -12.20 -2.65 6.39
N LYS A 18 -12.80 -3.79 6.02
CA LYS A 18 -14.25 -3.95 5.81
C LYS A 18 -14.87 -2.83 4.96
N THR A 19 -14.10 -2.33 4.00
CA THR A 19 -14.50 -1.24 3.12
C THR A 19 -15.66 -1.66 2.21
N PRO A 20 -16.54 -0.73 1.81
CA PRO A 20 -17.68 -1.05 0.95
C PRO A 20 -17.27 -1.54 -0.44
N LEU A 21 -18.11 -2.34 -1.05
CA LEU A 21 -18.09 -2.65 -2.48
C LEU A 21 -19.22 -1.88 -3.15
N ILE A 22 -18.90 -1.02 -4.09
CA ILE A 22 -19.85 -0.10 -4.75
C ILE A 22 -20.09 -0.57 -6.17
N LYS A 23 -21.37 -0.78 -6.54
CA LYS A 23 -21.75 -1.10 -7.92
C LYS A 23 -21.59 0.13 -8.81
N LEU A 24 -20.88 -0.03 -9.92
CA LEU A 24 -20.72 1.00 -10.94
C LEU A 24 -21.84 0.95 -11.96
N HIS A 25 -22.29 2.12 -12.42
CA HIS A 25 -23.40 2.24 -13.38
C HIS A 25 -23.04 3.09 -14.60
N LYS A 26 -22.82 4.40 -14.40
CA LYS A 26 -22.63 5.35 -15.51
C LYS A 26 -21.37 5.12 -16.31
N THR A 27 -20.25 4.91 -15.63
CA THR A 27 -18.91 4.73 -16.23
C THR A 27 -18.78 3.45 -17.05
N VAL A 28 -19.66 2.49 -16.82
CA VAL A 28 -19.64 1.17 -17.47
C VAL A 28 -20.88 0.92 -18.33
N HIS A 29 -21.66 1.98 -18.59
CA HIS A 29 -22.86 1.89 -19.42
C HIS A 29 -22.52 1.40 -20.83
N GLY A 30 -23.24 0.39 -21.31
CA GLY A 30 -23.01 -0.22 -22.63
C GLY A 30 -22.02 -1.38 -22.64
N PHE A 31 -21.32 -1.64 -21.54
CA PHE A 31 -20.49 -2.83 -21.41
C PHE A 31 -21.25 -3.99 -20.76
N LEU A 32 -20.99 -5.22 -21.23
CA LEU A 32 -21.57 -6.44 -20.67
C LEU A 32 -20.96 -6.75 -19.30
N GLY A 33 -21.78 -7.25 -18.39
CA GLY A 33 -21.35 -7.69 -17.06
C GLY A 33 -21.76 -6.75 -15.92
N SER A 34 -21.27 -7.05 -14.72
CA SER A 34 -21.46 -6.26 -13.52
C SER A 34 -20.11 -5.77 -12.98
N TYR A 35 -20.02 -4.49 -12.73
CA TYR A 35 -18.77 -3.82 -12.35
C TYR A 35 -18.91 -3.24 -10.95
N TYR A 36 -17.87 -3.40 -10.15
CA TYR A 36 -17.83 -2.96 -8.77
C TYR A 36 -16.49 -2.28 -8.45
N ALA A 37 -16.52 -1.30 -7.56
CA ALA A 37 -15.33 -0.67 -7.01
C ALA A 37 -15.21 -0.98 -5.52
N LYS A 38 -14.07 -1.51 -5.08
CA LYS A 38 -13.71 -1.64 -3.67
C LYS A 38 -13.28 -0.28 -3.14
N ALA A 39 -14.09 0.33 -2.27
CA ALA A 39 -13.96 1.72 -1.85
C ALA A 39 -12.90 1.89 -0.75
N GLU A 40 -11.62 1.70 -1.08
CA GLU A 40 -10.51 1.78 -0.12
C GLU A 40 -10.29 3.19 0.47
N PHE A 41 -10.85 4.23 -0.13
CA PHE A 41 -10.91 5.58 0.45
C PHE A 41 -11.78 5.65 1.72
N ALA A 42 -12.59 4.65 2.01
CA ALA A 42 -13.37 4.55 3.25
C ALA A 42 -12.54 4.12 4.47
N ASN A 43 -11.29 3.70 4.28
CA ASN A 43 -10.38 3.53 5.40
C ASN A 43 -10.11 4.88 6.10
N PRO A 44 -9.79 4.92 7.40
CA PRO A 44 -9.55 6.16 8.15
C PRO A 44 -8.47 7.08 7.55
N GLY A 45 -7.42 6.52 6.98
CA GLY A 45 -6.36 7.23 6.26
C GLY A 45 -6.63 7.38 4.76
N HIS A 46 -7.88 7.19 4.34
CA HIS A 46 -8.38 7.39 2.99
C HIS A 46 -7.69 6.57 1.89
N SER A 47 -7.08 5.44 2.26
CA SER A 47 -6.44 4.55 1.28
C SER A 47 -6.28 3.11 1.75
N ASN A 48 -5.94 2.23 0.83
CA ASN A 48 -5.58 0.84 1.12
C ASN A 48 -4.28 0.70 1.93
N LYS A 49 -3.51 1.79 2.09
CA LYS A 49 -2.24 1.77 2.82
C LYS A 49 -2.43 1.64 4.33
N ASP A 50 -3.61 1.98 4.85
CA ASP A 50 -3.95 1.73 6.25
C ASP A 50 -3.84 0.25 6.61
N ARG A 51 -4.23 -0.62 5.68
CA ARG A 51 -4.17 -2.07 5.88
C ARG A 51 -2.75 -2.56 6.07
N ILE A 52 -1.83 -2.13 5.19
CA ILE A 52 -0.44 -2.57 5.27
C ILE A 52 0.28 -1.96 6.47
N ALA A 53 0.05 -0.68 6.76
CA ALA A 53 0.64 -0.01 7.93
C ALA A 53 0.22 -0.73 9.22
N LEU A 54 -1.08 -0.93 9.42
CA LEU A 54 -1.59 -1.58 10.62
C LEU A 54 -1.16 -3.04 10.73
N HIS A 55 -1.17 -3.78 9.60
CA HIS A 55 -0.78 -5.19 9.59
C HIS A 55 0.70 -5.39 9.95
N ILE A 56 1.60 -4.62 9.33
CA ILE A 56 3.05 -4.72 9.60
C ILE A 56 3.34 -4.37 11.05
N ILE A 57 2.72 -3.31 11.59
CA ILE A 57 2.90 -2.93 13.00
C ILE A 57 2.39 -4.03 13.93
N LYS A 58 1.19 -4.56 13.71
CA LYS A 58 0.62 -5.65 14.52
C LYS A 58 1.49 -6.92 14.48
N GLU A 59 2.05 -7.27 13.32
CA GLU A 59 2.94 -8.43 13.20
C GLU A 59 4.26 -8.20 13.92
N ALA A 60 4.80 -6.98 13.89
CA ALA A 60 6.01 -6.64 14.64
C ALA A 60 5.77 -6.69 16.16
N GLU A 61 4.61 -6.20 16.63
CA GLU A 61 4.18 -6.32 18.03
C GLU A 61 4.01 -7.79 18.44
N ARG A 62 3.30 -8.57 17.64
CA ARG A 62 3.07 -10.00 17.91
C ARG A 62 4.36 -10.80 18.03
N LYS A 63 5.38 -10.41 17.26
CA LYS A 63 6.72 -11.03 17.29
C LYS A 63 7.65 -10.43 18.34
N ASN A 64 7.17 -9.48 19.14
CA ASN A 64 7.97 -8.72 20.13
C ASN A 64 9.20 -8.00 19.51
N ILE A 65 9.10 -7.60 18.24
CA ILE A 65 10.16 -6.84 17.54
C ILE A 65 10.15 -5.39 17.98
N ILE A 66 8.95 -4.84 18.25
CA ILE A 66 8.74 -3.47 18.74
C ILE A 66 7.78 -3.45 19.92
N LYS A 67 7.92 -2.39 20.73
CA LYS A 67 7.04 -2.07 21.88
C LYS A 67 6.73 -0.58 21.89
N PRO A 68 5.67 -0.13 22.55
CA PRO A 68 5.36 1.30 22.69
C PRO A 68 6.59 2.12 23.09
N GLY A 69 6.79 3.27 22.43
CA GLY A 69 7.97 4.12 22.57
C GLY A 69 9.08 3.87 21.54
N ASP A 70 9.09 2.72 20.88
CA ASP A 70 10.00 2.43 19.77
C ASP A 70 9.68 3.26 18.52
N THR A 71 10.53 3.18 17.49
CA THR A 71 10.44 4.05 16.30
C THR A 71 10.07 3.27 15.05
N ILE A 72 9.10 3.79 14.30
CA ILE A 72 8.72 3.27 12.98
C ILE A 72 9.25 4.20 11.90
N ILE A 73 9.94 3.65 10.92
CA ILE A 73 10.61 4.39 9.86
C ILE A 73 10.08 3.95 8.50
N GLU A 74 9.83 4.91 7.59
CA GLU A 74 9.48 4.61 6.20
C GLU A 74 9.93 5.72 5.24
N THR A 75 9.99 5.38 3.94
CA THR A 75 10.34 6.26 2.82
C THR A 75 9.10 6.58 1.99
N THR A 76 8.35 7.60 2.40
CA THR A 76 7.13 7.98 1.68
C THR A 76 6.58 9.32 2.13
N SER A 77 6.07 10.10 1.20
CA SER A 77 5.29 11.33 1.46
C SER A 77 3.81 11.16 1.11
N GLY A 78 3.44 10.01 0.56
CA GLY A 78 2.07 9.73 0.12
C GLY A 78 1.23 9.00 1.17
N ASN A 79 0.24 8.28 0.69
CA ASN A 79 -0.74 7.57 1.52
C ASN A 79 -0.13 6.65 2.57
N THR A 80 0.98 5.97 2.25
CA THR A 80 1.67 5.10 3.21
C THR A 80 2.21 5.89 4.41
N GLY A 81 2.78 7.08 4.17
CA GLY A 81 3.27 7.95 5.24
C GLY A 81 2.15 8.39 6.17
N PHE A 82 1.01 8.78 5.60
CA PHE A 82 -0.18 9.13 6.39
C PHE A 82 -0.64 7.95 7.26
N SER A 83 -0.80 6.78 6.66
CA SER A 83 -1.27 5.58 7.37
C SER A 83 -0.31 5.16 8.50
N ILE A 84 1.01 5.23 8.25
CA ILE A 84 2.03 4.91 9.26
C ILE A 84 2.03 5.95 10.38
N ALA A 85 1.98 7.24 10.06
CA ALA A 85 1.93 8.30 11.07
C ALA A 85 0.69 8.16 11.97
N MET A 86 -0.48 7.95 11.38
CA MET A 86 -1.73 7.69 12.10
C MET A 86 -1.62 6.47 13.04
N ALA A 87 -1.19 5.34 12.51
CA ALA A 87 -1.08 4.11 13.30
C ALA A 87 -0.01 4.24 14.40
N SER A 88 1.12 4.89 14.11
CA SER A 88 2.20 5.10 15.07
C SER A 88 1.75 5.94 16.26
N ILE A 89 1.16 7.10 16.00
CA ILE A 89 0.76 8.01 17.10
C ILE A 89 -0.30 7.38 18.00
N ILE A 90 -1.28 6.70 17.42
CA ILE A 90 -2.36 6.04 18.18
C ILE A 90 -1.80 4.90 19.05
N LYS A 91 -0.80 4.17 18.57
CA LYS A 91 -0.19 3.04 19.27
C LYS A 91 1.00 3.43 20.16
N GLY A 92 1.34 4.72 20.24
CA GLY A 92 2.41 5.23 21.09
C GLY A 92 3.83 4.97 20.55
N TYR A 93 3.99 4.89 19.23
CA TYR A 93 5.28 4.83 18.55
C TYR A 93 5.75 6.19 18.07
N LYS A 94 7.05 6.37 18.00
CA LYS A 94 7.67 7.48 17.25
C LYS A 94 7.59 7.15 15.76
N CYS A 95 7.35 8.15 14.92
CA CYS A 95 7.27 8.00 13.48
C CYS A 95 8.34 8.86 12.79
N ILE A 96 9.16 8.26 11.95
CA ILE A 96 10.14 8.96 11.12
C ILE A 96 9.86 8.65 9.64
N LEU A 97 9.71 9.69 8.84
CA LEU A 97 9.47 9.59 7.40
C LEU A 97 10.57 10.30 6.63
N ALA A 98 11.26 9.58 5.76
CA ALA A 98 12.19 10.16 4.80
C ALA A 98 11.45 10.39 3.48
N VAL A 99 11.38 11.64 3.02
CA VAL A 99 10.58 12.06 1.87
C VAL A 99 11.43 12.76 0.82
N SER A 100 11.01 12.70 -0.43
CA SER A 100 11.65 13.45 -1.51
C SER A 100 11.30 14.94 -1.42
N SER A 101 12.25 15.82 -1.75
CA SER A 101 12.00 17.27 -1.89
C SER A 101 11.03 17.63 -3.03
N LYS A 102 10.63 16.68 -3.88
CA LYS A 102 9.52 16.83 -4.84
C LYS A 102 8.14 16.72 -4.19
N SER A 103 8.07 16.25 -2.96
CA SER A 103 6.79 16.15 -2.25
C SER A 103 6.20 17.53 -2.00
N SER A 104 4.87 17.63 -2.15
CA SER A 104 4.15 18.87 -1.87
C SER A 104 4.44 19.34 -0.44
N PRO A 105 4.69 20.64 -0.21
CA PRO A 105 4.82 21.20 1.14
C PRO A 105 3.64 20.85 2.03
N ASP A 106 2.41 20.92 1.53
CA ASP A 106 1.20 20.60 2.29
C ASP A 106 1.21 19.14 2.81
N LYS A 107 1.69 18.19 2.00
CA LYS A 107 1.84 16.79 2.44
C LYS A 107 2.88 16.65 3.55
N ILE A 108 4.01 17.35 3.43
CA ILE A 108 5.06 17.35 4.45
C ILE A 108 4.54 17.94 5.76
N ASP A 109 3.85 19.07 5.69
CA ASP A 109 3.32 19.76 6.88
C ASP A 109 2.20 18.96 7.53
N MET A 110 1.34 18.30 6.76
CA MET A 110 0.34 17.37 7.28
C MET A 110 1.00 16.22 8.07
N LEU A 111 2.05 15.60 7.54
CA LEU A 111 2.77 14.52 8.23
C LEU A 111 3.41 15.01 9.54
N ARG A 112 3.97 16.23 9.54
CA ARG A 112 4.51 16.87 10.75
C ARG A 112 3.42 17.18 11.76
N ALA A 113 2.29 17.72 11.30
CA ALA A 113 1.12 17.99 12.16
C ALA A 113 0.57 16.73 12.82
N MET A 114 0.72 15.58 12.17
CA MET A 114 0.40 14.26 12.74
C MET A 114 1.47 13.74 13.71
N GLY A 115 2.52 14.50 14.01
CA GLY A 115 3.57 14.12 14.97
C GLY A 115 4.72 13.31 14.35
N ALA A 116 4.79 13.14 13.03
CA ALA A 116 5.93 12.49 12.39
C ALA A 116 7.14 13.42 12.30
N THR A 117 8.34 12.89 12.56
CA THR A 117 9.59 13.54 12.22
C THR A 117 9.87 13.32 10.73
N VAL A 118 9.91 14.40 9.94
CA VAL A 118 10.05 14.32 8.49
C VAL A 118 11.41 14.80 8.03
N TYR A 119 12.20 13.91 7.42
CA TYR A 119 13.47 14.20 6.76
C TYR A 119 13.23 14.45 5.28
N VAL A 120 13.44 15.68 4.82
CA VAL A 120 13.31 16.04 3.40
C VAL A 120 14.65 15.82 2.71
N CYS A 121 14.69 14.89 1.76
CA CYS A 121 15.89 14.47 1.04
C CYS A 121 15.89 14.99 -0.41
N PRO A 122 17.07 15.28 -1.01
CA PRO A 122 17.14 15.73 -2.39
C PRO A 122 16.48 14.75 -3.38
N ALA A 123 15.69 15.28 -4.31
CA ALA A 123 14.88 14.48 -5.23
C ALA A 123 15.69 13.77 -6.32
N ASN A 124 16.80 14.36 -6.76
CA ASN A 124 17.54 13.92 -7.95
C ASN A 124 18.72 13.00 -7.61
N MET A 125 18.61 12.24 -6.50
CA MET A 125 19.64 11.31 -6.07
C MET A 125 19.36 9.91 -6.58
N LYS A 126 20.41 9.20 -7.01
CA LYS A 126 20.32 7.75 -7.27
C LYS A 126 19.99 7.03 -5.96
N ALA A 127 19.32 5.88 -6.06
CA ALA A 127 18.89 5.12 -4.89
C ALA A 127 20.01 4.70 -3.92
N ASN A 128 21.26 4.58 -4.42
CA ASN A 128 22.45 4.26 -3.64
C ASN A 128 23.22 5.48 -3.11
N ASP A 129 22.84 6.72 -3.48
CA ASP A 129 23.44 7.94 -2.94
C ASP A 129 23.11 8.05 -1.44
N PRO A 130 24.09 8.30 -0.55
CA PRO A 130 23.84 8.45 0.89
C PRO A 130 22.78 9.49 1.27
N ARG A 131 22.54 10.49 0.40
CA ARG A 131 21.54 11.56 0.59
C ARG A 131 20.14 11.17 0.11
N SER A 132 20.01 10.05 -0.59
CA SER A 132 18.70 9.58 -1.05
C SER A 132 17.82 9.23 0.15
N TYR A 133 16.52 9.44 0.04
CA TYR A 133 15.57 9.11 1.09
C TYR A 133 15.62 7.62 1.48
N TYR A 134 15.98 6.74 0.55
CA TYR A 134 16.19 5.31 0.86
C TYR A 134 17.37 5.08 1.79
N GLN A 135 18.53 5.70 1.52
CA GLN A 135 19.73 5.53 2.35
C GLN A 135 19.60 6.25 3.69
N VAL A 136 18.94 7.42 3.70
CA VAL A 136 18.62 8.12 4.95
C VAL A 136 17.76 7.26 5.87
N ALA A 137 16.69 6.64 5.36
CA ALA A 137 15.85 5.75 6.17
C ALA A 137 16.61 4.52 6.68
N LYS A 138 17.43 3.88 5.83
CA LYS A 138 18.29 2.75 6.24
C LYS A 138 19.28 3.14 7.33
N ARG A 139 19.95 4.27 7.17
CA ARG A 139 20.89 4.79 8.16
C ARG A 139 20.20 5.03 9.50
N LEU A 140 19.07 5.75 9.48
CA LEU A 140 18.31 6.01 10.71
C LEU A 140 17.86 4.73 11.40
N HIS A 141 17.44 3.72 10.64
CA HIS A 141 17.10 2.41 11.20
C HIS A 141 18.30 1.74 11.87
N ASN A 142 19.48 1.81 11.27
CA ASN A 142 20.69 1.22 11.84
C ASN A 142 21.19 1.98 13.08
N GLU A 143 20.98 3.29 13.15
CA GLU A 143 21.43 4.14 14.27
C GLU A 143 20.45 4.12 15.46
N ILE A 144 19.15 3.97 15.22
CA ILE A 144 18.12 4.04 16.24
C ILE A 144 17.79 2.64 16.75
N LYS A 145 18.23 2.34 17.97
CA LYS A 145 17.85 1.10 18.67
C LYS A 145 16.33 1.08 18.94
N GLY A 146 15.71 -0.08 18.81
CA GLY A 146 14.26 -0.19 18.94
C GLY A 146 13.52 0.50 17.80
N SER A 147 14.01 0.34 16.56
CA SER A 147 13.31 0.82 15.38
C SER A 147 12.99 -0.31 14.40
N ILE A 148 11.94 -0.12 13.61
CA ILE A 148 11.67 -0.94 12.42
C ILE A 148 11.61 -0.05 11.18
N TYR A 149 12.11 -0.56 10.08
CA TYR A 149 11.92 0.00 8.75
C TYR A 149 10.84 -0.80 8.03
N ILE A 150 9.71 -0.16 7.73
CA ILE A 150 8.54 -0.81 7.10
C ILE A 150 8.91 -1.38 5.75
N ASN A 151 9.62 -0.60 4.91
CA ASN A 151 10.15 -1.03 3.61
C ASN A 151 9.09 -1.64 2.70
N GLN A 152 8.04 -0.88 2.40
CA GLN A 152 6.83 -1.34 1.71
C GLN A 152 7.07 -2.04 0.36
N TYR A 153 8.21 -1.82 -0.29
CA TYR A 153 8.54 -2.40 -1.60
C TYR A 153 9.15 -3.81 -1.51
N PHE A 154 9.71 -4.15 -0.35
CA PHE A 154 10.46 -5.39 -0.14
C PHE A 154 10.02 -6.17 1.10
N ASN A 155 8.92 -5.79 1.73
CA ASN A 155 8.38 -6.43 2.91
C ASN A 155 7.13 -7.25 2.54
N GLU A 156 7.25 -8.56 2.58
CA GLU A 156 6.18 -9.51 2.25
C GLU A 156 4.91 -9.35 3.10
N LEU A 157 4.99 -8.70 4.26
CA LEU A 157 3.82 -8.37 5.06
C LEU A 157 2.89 -7.37 4.35
N ASN A 158 3.37 -6.63 3.33
CA ASN A 158 2.53 -5.82 2.47
C ASN A 158 1.55 -6.72 1.68
N THR A 159 2.07 -7.75 1.03
CA THR A 159 1.26 -8.73 0.29
C THR A 159 0.36 -9.54 1.23
N ASP A 160 0.90 -9.97 2.38
CA ASP A 160 0.15 -10.74 3.39
C ASP A 160 -1.03 -9.95 3.97
N ALA A 161 -0.90 -8.63 4.15
CA ALA A 161 -2.01 -7.77 4.60
C ALA A 161 -3.23 -7.89 3.68
N HIS A 162 -3.02 -7.82 2.38
CA HIS A 162 -4.11 -7.92 1.39
C HIS A 162 -4.62 -9.35 1.19
N PHE A 163 -3.73 -10.34 1.32
CA PHE A 163 -4.13 -11.75 1.33
C PHE A 163 -5.07 -12.08 2.48
N ARG A 164 -4.80 -11.51 3.68
CA ARG A 164 -5.59 -11.79 4.90
C ARG A 164 -6.83 -10.92 5.05
N THR A 165 -6.91 -9.78 4.36
CA THR A 165 -8.01 -8.83 4.55
C THR A 165 -8.75 -8.54 3.26
N THR A 166 -8.15 -7.83 2.31
CA THR A 166 -8.83 -7.33 1.10
C THR A 166 -9.33 -8.46 0.20
N GLY A 167 -8.53 -9.50 0.02
CA GLY A 167 -8.92 -10.67 -0.78
C GLY A 167 -10.15 -11.37 -0.23
N PRO A 168 -10.17 -11.78 1.06
CA PRO A 168 -11.38 -12.33 1.71
C PRO A 168 -12.60 -11.43 1.61
N GLU A 169 -12.46 -10.13 1.89
CA GLU A 169 -13.57 -9.18 1.81
C GLU A 169 -14.19 -9.14 0.40
N ILE A 170 -13.36 -9.06 -0.65
CA ILE A 170 -13.86 -9.06 -2.03
C ILE A 170 -14.58 -10.38 -2.34
N TRP A 171 -14.00 -11.51 -1.95
CA TRP A 171 -14.61 -12.82 -2.17
C TRP A 171 -15.99 -12.93 -1.52
N GLU A 172 -16.11 -12.53 -0.25
CA GLU A 172 -17.37 -12.55 0.50
C GLU A 172 -18.38 -11.56 -0.08
N GLN A 173 -17.98 -10.32 -0.35
CA GLN A 173 -18.87 -9.28 -0.88
C GLN A 173 -19.39 -9.58 -2.29
N THR A 174 -18.67 -10.38 -3.06
CA THR A 174 -19.11 -10.85 -4.38
C THR A 174 -19.80 -12.22 -4.31
N SER A 175 -19.97 -12.80 -3.12
CA SER A 175 -20.49 -14.16 -2.92
C SER A 175 -19.73 -15.20 -3.77
N GLY A 176 -18.42 -15.00 -3.96
CA GLY A 176 -17.56 -15.85 -4.79
C GLY A 176 -17.81 -15.78 -6.30
N GLN A 177 -18.62 -14.84 -6.78
CA GLN A 177 -18.99 -14.70 -8.20
C GLN A 177 -18.03 -13.82 -9.01
N ILE A 178 -16.98 -13.29 -8.39
CA ILE A 178 -15.98 -12.49 -9.08
C ILE A 178 -15.29 -13.31 -10.18
N THR A 179 -15.18 -12.73 -11.38
CA THR A 179 -14.49 -13.32 -12.53
C THR A 179 -13.21 -12.58 -12.88
N HIS A 180 -13.16 -11.28 -12.62
CA HIS A 180 -12.02 -10.42 -12.95
C HIS A 180 -11.73 -9.46 -11.80
N LEU A 181 -10.46 -9.33 -11.44
CA LEU A 181 -9.93 -8.27 -10.59
C LEU A 181 -9.12 -7.31 -11.45
N VAL A 182 -9.41 -6.03 -11.37
CA VAL A 182 -8.57 -4.97 -11.95
C VAL A 182 -7.97 -4.15 -10.81
N ALA A 183 -6.67 -4.05 -10.73
CA ALA A 183 -6.00 -3.32 -9.66
C ALA A 183 -4.77 -2.57 -10.15
N ALA A 184 -4.62 -1.32 -9.68
CA ALA A 184 -3.44 -0.52 -9.91
C ALA A 184 -2.22 -1.11 -9.19
N SER A 185 -1.07 -1.14 -9.85
CA SER A 185 0.18 -1.64 -9.29
C SER A 185 1.18 -0.51 -9.05
N GLY A 186 1.51 -0.29 -7.79
CA GLY A 186 2.62 0.54 -7.36
C GLY A 186 3.67 -0.33 -6.67
N THR A 187 3.46 -0.67 -5.39
CA THR A 187 4.32 -1.64 -4.68
C THR A 187 4.05 -3.09 -5.13
N GLY A 188 2.91 -3.34 -5.77
CA GLY A 188 2.47 -4.67 -6.14
C GLY A 188 1.78 -5.47 -5.04
N GLY A 189 1.97 -5.13 -3.76
CA GLY A 189 1.43 -5.91 -2.64
C GLY A 189 -0.09 -6.08 -2.67
N THR A 190 -0.83 -5.06 -3.08
CA THR A 190 -2.29 -5.11 -3.18
C THR A 190 -2.76 -6.15 -4.20
N ILE A 191 -2.31 -6.01 -5.44
CA ILE A 191 -2.73 -6.91 -6.53
C ILE A 191 -2.24 -8.33 -6.28
N SER A 192 -1.02 -8.50 -5.76
CA SER A 192 -0.43 -9.80 -5.46
C SER A 192 -1.16 -10.51 -4.31
N GLY A 193 -1.42 -9.79 -3.21
CA GLY A 193 -2.13 -10.36 -2.06
C GLY A 193 -3.57 -10.76 -2.39
N ILE A 194 -4.31 -9.88 -3.07
CA ILE A 194 -5.67 -10.18 -3.52
C ILE A 194 -5.65 -11.30 -4.56
N GLY A 195 -4.78 -11.21 -5.57
CA GLY A 195 -4.68 -12.18 -6.64
C GLY A 195 -4.36 -13.60 -6.13
N ARG A 196 -3.37 -13.71 -5.23
CA ARG A 196 -3.03 -14.95 -4.54
C ARG A 196 -4.24 -15.53 -3.80
N TYR A 197 -4.99 -14.72 -3.07
CA TYR A 197 -6.18 -15.18 -2.34
C TYR A 197 -7.28 -15.63 -3.30
N LEU A 198 -7.64 -14.82 -4.29
CA LEU A 198 -8.72 -15.12 -5.22
C LEU A 198 -8.41 -16.36 -6.07
N LYS A 199 -7.18 -16.50 -6.58
CA LYS A 199 -6.74 -17.70 -7.32
C LYS A 199 -6.72 -18.95 -6.46
N SER A 200 -6.51 -18.83 -5.14
CA SER A 200 -6.65 -19.98 -4.22
C SER A 200 -8.09 -20.46 -4.05
N LYS A 201 -9.07 -19.59 -4.31
CA LYS A 201 -10.50 -19.92 -4.30
C LYS A 201 -11.00 -20.43 -5.65
N ASN A 202 -10.58 -19.75 -6.71
CA ASN A 202 -10.89 -20.13 -8.09
C ASN A 202 -9.75 -19.70 -9.02
N PRO A 203 -8.95 -20.64 -9.55
CA PRO A 203 -7.80 -20.33 -10.41
C PRO A 203 -8.17 -19.68 -11.74
N ASN A 204 -9.44 -19.74 -12.16
CA ASN A 204 -9.92 -19.14 -13.40
C ASN A 204 -10.16 -17.62 -13.30
N ILE A 205 -10.15 -17.05 -12.09
CA ILE A 205 -10.30 -15.60 -11.91
C ILE A 205 -9.13 -14.89 -12.59
N LYS A 206 -9.45 -13.91 -13.44
CA LYS A 206 -8.44 -13.10 -14.14
C LYS A 206 -8.01 -11.92 -13.27
N ILE A 207 -6.71 -11.76 -13.13
CA ILE A 207 -6.08 -10.68 -12.36
C ILE A 207 -5.38 -9.75 -13.34
N ILE A 208 -5.89 -8.53 -13.47
CA ILE A 208 -5.44 -7.53 -14.43
C ILE A 208 -4.75 -6.40 -13.68
N GLY A 209 -3.47 -6.22 -13.92
CA GLY A 209 -2.69 -5.11 -13.41
C GLY A 209 -2.90 -3.85 -14.25
N VAL A 210 -3.04 -2.72 -13.59
CA VAL A 210 -2.97 -1.41 -14.27
C VAL A 210 -1.61 -0.80 -13.96
N ASP A 211 -0.89 -0.43 -15.02
CA ASP A 211 0.43 0.18 -14.96
C ASP A 211 0.43 1.55 -15.66
N ALA A 212 1.42 2.39 -15.39
CA ALA A 212 1.55 3.69 -16.03
C ALA A 212 2.51 3.63 -17.23
N TYR A 213 2.27 4.45 -18.24
CA TYR A 213 3.32 4.80 -19.18
C TYR A 213 4.45 5.50 -18.41
N GLY A 214 5.70 5.04 -18.59
CA GLY A 214 6.86 5.47 -17.81
C GLY A 214 7.19 4.54 -16.65
N SER A 215 6.49 3.42 -16.52
CA SER A 215 6.73 2.35 -15.55
C SER A 215 7.23 1.07 -16.22
N VAL A 216 8.02 0.29 -15.50
CA VAL A 216 8.66 -0.95 -15.99
C VAL A 216 7.85 -2.23 -15.74
N LEU A 217 6.73 -2.16 -14.98
CA LEU A 217 6.08 -3.38 -14.48
C LEU A 217 5.46 -4.23 -15.58
N LYS A 218 4.76 -3.62 -16.55
CA LYS A 218 4.17 -4.37 -17.69
C LYS A 218 5.26 -5.06 -18.50
N LYS A 219 6.30 -4.31 -18.90
CA LYS A 219 7.41 -4.86 -19.70
C LYS A 219 8.07 -6.02 -18.98
N PHE A 220 8.37 -5.86 -17.71
CA PHE A 220 8.98 -6.91 -16.91
C PHE A 220 8.08 -8.15 -16.78
N HIS A 221 6.76 -7.98 -16.61
CA HIS A 221 5.82 -9.10 -16.58
C HIS A 221 5.82 -9.89 -17.90
N GLU A 222 5.90 -9.22 -19.05
CA GLU A 222 5.85 -9.84 -20.37
C GLU A 222 7.17 -10.52 -20.78
N THR A 223 8.30 -9.97 -20.35
CA THR A 223 9.63 -10.38 -20.88
C THR A 223 10.59 -10.89 -19.81
N SER A 224 10.31 -10.67 -18.52
CA SER A 224 11.22 -10.87 -17.38
C SER A 224 12.51 -10.04 -17.47
N GLU A 225 12.54 -9.02 -18.34
CA GLU A 225 13.67 -8.12 -18.53
C GLU A 225 13.36 -6.74 -17.95
N PHE A 226 14.32 -6.17 -17.21
CA PHE A 226 14.24 -4.80 -16.73
C PHE A 226 14.74 -3.86 -17.83
N ASP A 227 13.83 -3.03 -18.36
CA ASP A 227 14.15 -2.09 -19.44
C ASP A 227 14.13 -0.65 -18.92
N GLU A 228 15.30 -0.02 -18.81
CA GLU A 228 15.43 1.38 -18.38
C GLU A 228 14.79 2.38 -19.37
N ASN A 229 14.61 2.01 -20.65
CA ASN A 229 13.98 2.86 -21.65
C ASN A 229 12.48 3.05 -21.40
N GLU A 230 11.86 2.17 -20.62
CA GLU A 230 10.47 2.33 -20.17
C GLU A 230 10.32 3.45 -19.11
N ILE A 231 11.42 3.97 -18.53
CA ILE A 231 11.40 4.91 -17.41
C ILE A 231 11.39 6.35 -17.92
N TYR A 232 10.25 7.01 -17.78
CA TYR A 232 10.12 8.45 -18.01
C TYR A 232 9.06 9.06 -17.09
N PRO A 233 9.03 10.40 -16.90
CA PRO A 233 8.11 11.05 -15.98
C PRO A 233 6.65 10.88 -16.39
N TYR A 234 5.81 10.58 -15.39
CA TYR A 234 4.34 10.56 -15.51
C TYR A 234 3.70 11.24 -14.30
N ARG A 235 2.41 11.59 -14.40
CA ARG A 235 1.72 12.44 -13.41
C ARG A 235 0.90 11.68 -12.37
N ILE A 236 0.73 10.36 -12.51
CA ILE A 236 -0.12 9.57 -11.64
C ILE A 236 0.67 9.18 -10.38
N GLU A 237 0.12 9.50 -9.20
CA GLU A 237 0.72 9.07 -7.92
C GLU A 237 0.22 7.67 -7.53
N GLY A 238 1.11 6.85 -6.97
CA GLY A 238 0.79 5.52 -6.43
C GLY A 238 0.62 4.41 -7.46
N LEU A 239 0.74 4.71 -8.74
CA LEU A 239 0.70 3.78 -9.87
C LEU A 239 2.06 3.76 -10.56
N GLY A 240 2.48 2.58 -11.01
CA GLY A 240 3.72 2.39 -11.74
C GLY A 240 4.99 2.49 -10.89
N LYS A 241 6.09 1.98 -11.41
CA LYS A 241 7.43 1.97 -10.78
C LYS A 241 8.55 2.00 -11.80
N ASN A 242 9.71 2.51 -11.35
CA ASN A 242 11.00 2.47 -12.03
C ASN A 242 11.97 1.44 -11.42
N LEU A 243 11.44 0.49 -10.67
CA LEU A 243 12.12 -0.66 -10.06
C LEU A 243 11.13 -1.82 -9.96
N ILE A 244 11.63 -3.02 -9.74
CA ILE A 244 10.78 -4.20 -9.51
C ILE A 244 10.69 -4.45 -8.00
N PRO A 245 9.52 -4.19 -7.38
CA PRO A 245 9.31 -4.51 -5.98
C PRO A 245 9.22 -6.02 -5.76
N SER A 246 9.84 -6.56 -4.71
CA SER A 246 9.70 -7.99 -4.39
C SER A 246 8.27 -8.36 -3.96
N THR A 247 7.49 -7.38 -3.55
CA THR A 247 6.07 -7.55 -3.20
C THR A 247 5.14 -7.64 -4.42
N THR A 248 5.68 -7.54 -5.65
CA THR A 248 4.94 -7.82 -6.88
C THR A 248 5.13 -9.27 -7.27
N HIS A 249 4.17 -10.11 -6.96
CA HIS A 249 4.17 -11.54 -7.29
C HIS A 249 3.50 -11.74 -8.66
N PHE A 250 4.29 -11.64 -9.70
CA PHE A 250 3.83 -11.68 -11.10
C PHE A 250 3.11 -12.97 -11.47
N GLU A 251 3.40 -14.07 -10.81
CA GLU A 251 2.77 -15.38 -11.01
C GLU A 251 1.26 -15.40 -10.71
N TYR A 252 0.76 -14.42 -9.95
CA TYR A 252 -0.68 -14.27 -9.68
C TYR A 252 -1.38 -13.28 -10.61
N ILE A 253 -0.65 -12.60 -11.50
CA ILE A 253 -1.17 -11.56 -12.39
C ILE A 253 -1.21 -12.11 -13.81
N ASP A 254 -2.40 -12.10 -14.44
CA ASP A 254 -2.54 -12.66 -15.80
C ASP A 254 -1.99 -11.72 -16.88
N HIS A 255 -2.16 -10.41 -16.76
CA HIS A 255 -1.55 -9.41 -17.63
C HIS A 255 -1.62 -7.99 -17.04
N PHE A 256 -0.92 -7.06 -17.67
CA PHE A 256 -0.95 -5.64 -17.35
C PHE A 256 -1.47 -4.81 -18.52
N GLU A 257 -2.26 -3.77 -18.19
CA GLU A 257 -2.62 -2.71 -19.12
C GLU A 257 -1.97 -1.39 -18.70
N LYS A 258 -1.37 -0.66 -19.66
CA LYS A 258 -0.84 0.69 -19.42
C LYS A 258 -1.91 1.75 -19.64
N VAL A 259 -1.90 2.74 -18.75
CA VAL A 259 -2.77 3.91 -18.80
C VAL A 259 -1.96 5.21 -18.71
N THR A 260 -2.55 6.32 -19.22
CA THR A 260 -1.98 7.67 -19.17
C THR A 260 -2.51 8.46 -17.97
#